data_85bd8a6516e5432e85a844246b9842b8
#
_entry.id   85bd8a6516e5432e85a844246b9842b8
#
_cell.length_a   1.000
_cell.length_b   1.000
_cell.length_c   1.000
_cell.angle_alpha   90.00
_cell.angle_beta   90.00
_cell.angle_gamma   90.00
#
_symmetry.space_group_name_H-M   'P 1'
#
loop_
_entity.id
_entity.type
_entity.pdbx_description
1 polymer ?
#
loop_
_entity_poly.entity_id
_entity_poly.type
_entity_poly.pdbx_seq_one_letter_code
_entity_poly.pdbx_strand_id
1 'polypeptide(L)'
;MIRNLLIISGAGLILAIVGIGGAFAVGGRDLARHDWTWVVTDDDAGDDSFKIERGAVSPDVTRTLAWTGDQRLAIDLPADVTYDQDAASPGITITGPKSAVDRVRFVNGRLTMDDAPRGDRSYIRWSGTGIHGWSETEALKITIRAPSVKAFDLSGPADLTIRAYDQPTLDLTLSGSSDVKAQGKTEVVTLDISGAGSAELEDLFVTDAKLRVSGSGDAEVGPTGKAEVDVSGSGSVRLTRRPAQLRQDISGSGDVTQD
;
A
#
# COMPACT_ATOMS: atom_id res chain seq x y z
N MET A 1 -19.69 -27.59 -5.03
CA MET A 1 -18.97 -26.33 -5.31
C MET A 1 -17.48 -26.56 -5.57
N ILE A 2 -16.70 -27.23 -4.69
CA ILE A 2 -15.26 -27.48 -4.89
C ILE A 2 -14.92 -28.20 -6.20
N ARG A 3 -15.73 -29.15 -6.64
CA ARG A 3 -15.50 -29.91 -7.89
C ARG A 3 -15.61 -29.04 -9.14
N ASN A 4 -16.50 -28.05 -9.15
CA ASN A 4 -16.63 -27.14 -10.29
C ASN A 4 -15.48 -26.11 -10.32
N LEU A 5 -15.00 -25.68 -9.15
CA LEU A 5 -13.84 -24.79 -9.04
C LEU A 5 -12.55 -25.47 -9.54
N LEU A 6 -12.36 -26.76 -9.22
CA LEU A 6 -11.22 -27.54 -9.71
C LEU A 6 -11.29 -27.79 -11.24
N ILE A 7 -12.49 -27.92 -11.81
CA ILE A 7 -12.68 -28.07 -13.25
C ILE A 7 -12.38 -26.76 -13.97
N ILE A 8 -12.82 -25.61 -13.43
CA ILE A 8 -12.58 -24.28 -14.01
C ILE A 8 -11.08 -23.93 -13.95
N SER A 9 -10.44 -24.16 -12.82
CA SER A 9 -8.98 -23.91 -12.69
C SER A 9 -8.16 -24.87 -13.57
N GLY A 10 -8.57 -26.14 -13.71
CA GLY A 10 -7.94 -27.10 -14.61
C GLY A 10 -8.10 -26.73 -16.09
N ALA A 11 -9.29 -26.31 -16.50
CA ALA A 11 -9.54 -25.85 -17.86
C ALA A 11 -8.79 -24.55 -18.19
N GLY A 12 -8.71 -23.61 -17.25
CA GLY A 12 -7.91 -22.39 -17.39
C GLY A 12 -6.42 -22.68 -17.56
N LEU A 13 -5.88 -23.60 -16.77
CA LEU A 13 -4.48 -24.03 -16.87
C LEU A 13 -4.18 -24.72 -18.22
N ILE A 14 -5.06 -25.59 -18.70
CA ILE A 14 -4.91 -26.28 -19.98
C ILE A 14 -5.00 -25.27 -21.13
N LEU A 15 -5.92 -24.31 -21.10
CA LEU A 15 -6.04 -23.26 -22.10
C LEU A 15 -4.80 -22.36 -22.11
N ALA A 16 -4.25 -22.03 -20.94
CA ALA A 16 -3.00 -21.29 -20.84
C ALA A 16 -1.83 -22.08 -21.44
N ILE A 17 -1.69 -23.36 -21.13
CA ILE A 17 -0.62 -24.21 -21.66
C ILE A 17 -0.76 -24.41 -23.17
N VAL A 18 -1.99 -24.63 -23.69
CA VAL A 18 -2.23 -24.79 -25.14
C VAL A 18 -2.06 -23.45 -25.88
N GLY A 19 -2.49 -22.34 -25.28
CA GLY A 19 -2.26 -20.99 -25.84
C GLY A 19 -0.77 -20.65 -25.90
N ILE A 20 -0.04 -20.94 -24.86
CA ILE A 20 1.41 -20.73 -24.76
C ILE A 20 2.15 -21.67 -25.72
N GLY A 21 1.80 -22.96 -25.74
CA GLY A 21 2.40 -23.97 -26.64
C GLY A 21 2.10 -23.69 -28.11
N GLY A 22 0.87 -23.26 -28.46
CA GLY A 22 0.48 -22.84 -29.78
C GLY A 22 1.21 -21.60 -30.27
N ALA A 23 1.40 -20.61 -29.40
CA ALA A 23 2.16 -19.41 -29.68
C ALA A 23 3.65 -19.71 -29.94
N PHE A 24 4.23 -20.67 -29.19
CA PHE A 24 5.60 -21.15 -29.44
C PHE A 24 5.75 -21.88 -30.77
N ALA A 25 4.75 -22.67 -31.16
CA ALA A 25 4.80 -23.43 -32.41
C ALA A 25 4.70 -22.53 -33.67
N VAL A 26 3.93 -21.44 -33.57
CA VAL A 26 3.67 -20.53 -34.69
C VAL A 26 4.61 -19.32 -34.74
N GLY A 27 5.12 -18.87 -33.60
CA GLY A 27 5.89 -17.63 -33.47
C GLY A 27 7.19 -17.70 -32.69
N GLY A 28 7.72 -18.90 -32.43
CA GLY A 28 8.80 -19.09 -31.44
C GLY A 28 10.12 -18.32 -31.70
N ARG A 29 10.33 -17.78 -32.90
CA ARG A 29 11.45 -16.88 -33.19
C ARG A 29 11.11 -15.41 -32.97
N ASP A 30 9.84 -15.05 -33.05
CA ASP A 30 9.37 -13.66 -32.84
C ASP A 30 9.12 -13.37 -31.38
N LEU A 31 8.68 -14.35 -30.61
CA LEU A 31 8.48 -14.29 -29.16
C LEU A 31 9.78 -13.97 -28.39
N ALA A 32 10.90 -14.45 -28.86
CA ALA A 32 12.20 -14.21 -28.22
C ALA A 32 12.79 -12.81 -28.54
N ARG A 33 12.22 -12.08 -29.51
CA ARG A 33 12.72 -10.79 -29.95
C ARG A 33 11.87 -9.58 -29.55
N HIS A 34 10.62 -9.78 -29.15
CA HIS A 34 9.70 -8.70 -28.80
C HIS A 34 9.01 -8.99 -27.46
N ASP A 35 9.11 -8.07 -26.53
CA ASP A 35 8.35 -8.11 -25.27
C ASP A 35 6.85 -8.05 -25.57
N TRP A 36 6.10 -9.02 -25.05
CA TRP A 36 4.67 -9.08 -25.27
C TRP A 36 3.95 -8.57 -24.02
N THR A 37 3.15 -7.52 -24.20
CA THR A 37 2.33 -6.97 -23.12
C THR A 37 0.85 -7.21 -23.42
N TRP A 38 0.16 -7.76 -22.46
CA TRP A 38 -1.28 -8.00 -22.46
C TRP A 38 -1.93 -7.09 -21.43
N VAL A 39 -3.06 -6.51 -21.79
CA VAL A 39 -3.91 -5.71 -20.90
C VAL A 39 -5.10 -6.54 -20.52
N VAL A 40 -5.32 -6.71 -19.24
CA VAL A 40 -6.49 -7.37 -18.68
C VAL A 40 -7.37 -6.27 -18.09
N THR A 41 -8.59 -6.16 -18.58
CA THR A 41 -9.61 -5.23 -18.05
C THR A 41 -10.79 -6.04 -17.56
N ASP A 42 -11.36 -5.65 -16.45
CA ASP A 42 -12.66 -6.14 -15.98
C ASP A 42 -13.75 -5.56 -16.89
N ASP A 43 -14.69 -6.39 -17.32
CA ASP A 43 -15.79 -5.93 -18.18
C ASP A 43 -17.05 -5.79 -17.32
N ASP A 44 -17.46 -4.54 -17.03
CA ASP A 44 -18.60 -4.16 -16.19
C ASP A 44 -19.97 -4.70 -16.66
N ALA A 45 -19.99 -5.62 -17.60
CA ALA A 45 -21.22 -6.16 -18.19
C ALA A 45 -21.99 -7.15 -17.30
N GLY A 46 -21.66 -7.25 -15.98
CA GLY A 46 -22.45 -8.04 -15.02
C GLY A 46 -22.28 -9.55 -15.10
N ASP A 47 -21.38 -10.02 -15.92
CA ASP A 47 -20.92 -11.40 -16.00
C ASP A 47 -19.43 -11.39 -15.62
N ASP A 48 -18.95 -12.34 -14.82
CA ASP A 48 -17.53 -12.45 -14.37
C ASP A 48 -16.54 -12.60 -15.58
N SER A 49 -16.67 -11.73 -16.56
CA SER A 49 -15.89 -11.74 -17.79
C SER A 49 -14.78 -10.69 -17.73
N PHE A 50 -13.58 -11.13 -18.01
CA PHE A 50 -12.43 -10.25 -18.20
C PHE A 50 -12.02 -10.22 -19.66
N LYS A 51 -11.63 -9.07 -20.14
CA LYS A 51 -11.14 -8.87 -21.50
C LYS A 51 -9.63 -8.83 -21.52
N ILE A 52 -9.02 -9.66 -22.36
CA ILE A 52 -7.57 -9.67 -22.58
C ILE A 52 -7.31 -9.14 -23.98
N GLU A 53 -6.63 -8.03 -24.08
CA GLU A 53 -6.23 -7.42 -25.34
C GLU A 53 -4.71 -7.20 -25.41
N ARG A 54 -4.14 -7.17 -26.60
CA ARG A 54 -2.81 -6.61 -26.79
C ARG A 54 -2.89 -5.11 -26.59
N GLY A 55 -2.09 -4.57 -25.69
CA GLY A 55 -2.09 -3.15 -25.40
C GLY A 55 -0.72 -2.64 -25.02
N ALA A 56 -0.54 -1.34 -25.16
CA ALA A 56 0.62 -0.64 -24.64
C ALA A 56 0.35 -0.24 -23.19
N VAL A 57 1.38 -0.33 -22.35
CA VAL A 57 1.37 0.25 -21.00
C VAL A 57 1.13 1.75 -21.14
N SER A 58 0.29 2.30 -20.25
CA SER A 58 0.08 3.74 -20.17
C SER A 58 1.42 4.44 -19.90
N PRO A 59 1.78 5.52 -20.62
CA PRO A 59 3.04 6.21 -20.39
C PRO A 59 3.08 6.81 -18.97
N ASP A 60 4.24 6.75 -18.34
CA ASP A 60 4.42 7.40 -17.06
C ASP A 60 4.43 8.91 -17.21
N VAL A 61 3.72 9.56 -16.32
CA VAL A 61 3.64 11.02 -16.22
C VAL A 61 3.85 11.48 -14.79
N THR A 62 4.23 12.73 -14.63
CA THR A 62 4.32 13.39 -13.32
C THR A 62 3.31 14.53 -13.26
N ARG A 63 2.52 14.57 -12.19
CA ARG A 63 1.56 15.63 -11.90
C ARG A 63 1.83 16.22 -10.53
N THR A 64 1.79 17.53 -10.42
CA THR A 64 1.97 18.22 -9.14
C THR A 64 0.65 18.85 -8.70
N LEU A 65 0.33 18.69 -7.41
CA LEU A 65 -0.80 19.34 -6.75
C LEU A 65 -0.28 20.24 -5.62
N ALA A 66 -1.03 21.30 -5.33
CA ALA A 66 -0.73 22.17 -4.22
C ALA A 66 -1.08 21.49 -2.89
N TRP A 67 -0.22 21.64 -1.88
CA TRP A 67 -0.54 21.28 -0.50
C TRP A 67 -1.46 22.34 0.12
N THR A 68 -2.53 21.95 0.79
CA THR A 68 -3.52 22.87 1.38
C THR A 68 -3.23 23.27 2.82
N GLY A 69 -2.15 22.76 3.41
CA GLY A 69 -1.75 23.10 4.78
C GLY A 69 -2.47 22.32 5.88
N ASP A 70 -3.07 21.19 5.57
CA ASP A 70 -3.75 20.32 6.52
C ASP A 70 -2.76 19.68 7.50
N GLN A 71 -3.20 19.47 8.75
CA GLN A 71 -2.42 18.72 9.76
C GLN A 71 -2.75 17.23 9.77
N ARG A 72 -3.76 16.82 9.03
CA ARG A 72 -4.20 15.44 8.84
C ARG A 72 -4.13 15.08 7.36
N LEU A 73 -3.56 13.93 7.08
CA LEU A 73 -3.50 13.34 5.76
C LEU A 73 -4.23 11.99 5.77
N ALA A 74 -5.28 11.88 5.00
CA ALA A 74 -5.96 10.61 4.77
C ALA A 74 -5.56 10.06 3.39
N ILE A 75 -5.20 8.77 3.33
CA ILE A 75 -4.78 8.07 2.13
C ILE A 75 -5.75 6.91 1.91
N ASP A 76 -6.50 7.01 0.83
CA ASP A 76 -7.54 6.05 0.45
C ASP A 76 -7.38 5.70 -1.04
N LEU A 77 -6.23 5.12 -1.36
CA LEU A 77 -5.88 4.64 -2.69
C LEU A 77 -4.64 3.74 -2.62
N PRO A 78 -4.49 2.77 -3.55
CA PRO A 78 -3.30 1.95 -3.64
C PRO A 78 -2.13 2.75 -4.21
N ALA A 79 -1.10 3.00 -3.40
CA ALA A 79 0.11 3.71 -3.84
C ALA A 79 1.27 3.58 -2.85
N ASP A 80 2.49 3.74 -3.37
CA ASP A 80 3.67 4.01 -2.56
C ASP A 80 3.72 5.50 -2.23
N VAL A 81 3.51 5.87 -0.98
CA VAL A 81 3.47 7.25 -0.52
C VAL A 81 4.69 7.56 0.33
N THR A 82 5.42 8.60 -0.02
CA THR A 82 6.50 9.14 0.81
C THR A 82 6.08 10.51 1.33
N TYR A 83 6.11 10.67 2.65
CA TYR A 83 5.96 11.96 3.30
C TYR A 83 7.33 12.45 3.78
N ASP A 84 7.76 13.60 3.28
CA ASP A 84 8.95 14.31 3.72
C ASP A 84 8.51 15.57 4.49
N GLN A 85 8.90 15.69 5.76
CA GLN A 85 8.62 16.91 6.51
C GLN A 85 9.51 18.05 6.01
N ASP A 86 8.97 18.87 5.12
CA ASP A 86 9.66 20.00 4.51
C ASP A 86 8.75 21.23 4.47
N ALA A 87 9.22 22.31 5.12
CA ALA A 87 8.52 23.59 5.13
C ALA A 87 8.87 24.49 3.94
N ALA A 88 9.98 24.22 3.24
CA ALA A 88 10.50 25.14 2.22
C ALA A 88 9.74 25.03 0.89
N SER A 89 9.23 23.87 0.56
CA SER A 89 8.57 23.60 -0.72
C SER A 89 7.37 22.67 -0.59
N PRO A 90 6.28 23.09 0.07
CA PRO A 90 5.10 22.24 0.26
C PRO A 90 4.44 21.90 -1.09
N GLY A 91 4.07 20.64 -1.26
CA GLY A 91 3.41 20.17 -2.48
C GLY A 91 3.28 18.65 -2.52
N ILE A 92 2.51 18.17 -3.48
CA ILE A 92 2.29 16.75 -3.73
C ILE A 92 2.74 16.47 -5.16
N THR A 93 3.65 15.52 -5.32
CA THR A 93 4.11 15.04 -6.63
C THR A 93 3.63 13.62 -6.82
N ILE A 94 2.90 13.37 -7.90
CA ILE A 94 2.32 12.06 -8.25
C ILE A 94 2.99 11.59 -9.52
N THR A 95 3.58 10.41 -9.52
CA THR A 95 4.25 9.82 -10.68
C THR A 95 3.73 8.40 -10.91
N GLY A 96 3.52 8.04 -12.16
CA GLY A 96 3.05 6.72 -12.57
C GLY A 96 2.32 6.75 -13.89
N PRO A 97 1.61 5.67 -14.25
CA PRO A 97 0.83 5.59 -15.48
C PRO A 97 -0.19 6.73 -15.58
N LYS A 98 -0.25 7.40 -16.73
CA LYS A 98 -1.14 8.54 -16.95
C LYS A 98 -2.60 8.25 -16.59
N SER A 99 -3.09 7.06 -16.94
CA SER A 99 -4.45 6.59 -16.64
C SER A 99 -4.75 6.56 -15.13
N ALA A 100 -3.77 6.21 -14.29
CA ALA A 100 -3.90 6.22 -12.84
C ALA A 100 -3.68 7.62 -12.26
N VAL A 101 -2.62 8.33 -12.70
CA VAL A 101 -2.28 9.68 -12.22
C VAL A 101 -3.42 10.68 -12.43
N ASP A 102 -4.12 10.61 -13.57
CA ASP A 102 -5.23 11.52 -13.89
C ASP A 102 -6.45 11.33 -12.96
N ARG A 103 -6.58 10.17 -12.34
CA ARG A 103 -7.68 9.81 -11.42
C ARG A 103 -7.43 10.24 -9.98
N VAL A 104 -6.18 10.50 -9.60
CA VAL A 104 -5.85 10.90 -8.22
C VAL A 104 -6.44 12.26 -7.90
N ARG A 105 -7.11 12.38 -6.77
CA ARG A 105 -7.68 13.61 -6.21
C ARG A 105 -7.08 13.89 -4.85
N PHE A 106 -6.87 15.16 -4.59
CA PHE A 106 -6.50 15.65 -3.26
C PHE A 106 -7.48 16.75 -2.85
N VAL A 107 -8.29 16.46 -1.85
CA VAL A 107 -9.33 17.39 -1.37
C VAL A 107 -9.40 17.31 0.16
N ASN A 108 -9.34 18.46 0.82
CA ASN A 108 -9.45 18.56 2.28
C ASN A 108 -8.53 17.60 3.05
N GLY A 109 -7.26 17.50 2.65
CA GLY A 109 -6.30 16.62 3.30
C GLY A 109 -6.48 15.12 3.01
N ARG A 110 -7.33 14.76 2.04
CA ARG A 110 -7.57 13.38 1.64
C ARG A 110 -7.10 13.13 0.22
N LEU A 111 -6.29 12.10 0.05
CA LEU A 111 -5.93 11.51 -1.23
C LEU A 111 -6.88 10.36 -1.55
N THR A 112 -7.54 10.43 -2.68
CA THR A 112 -8.46 9.42 -3.19
C THR A 112 -8.19 9.18 -4.67
N MET A 113 -8.76 8.12 -5.20
CA MET A 113 -8.74 7.83 -6.62
C MET A 113 -10.17 7.70 -7.14
N ASP A 114 -10.48 8.38 -8.26
CA ASP A 114 -11.74 8.18 -8.97
C ASP A 114 -11.77 6.77 -9.57
N ASP A 115 -12.96 6.17 -9.67
CA ASP A 115 -13.14 4.87 -10.31
C ASP A 115 -12.67 4.89 -11.76
N ALA A 116 -12.13 3.80 -12.24
CA ALA A 116 -11.77 3.67 -13.63
C ALA A 116 -13.05 3.51 -14.49
N PRO A 117 -13.19 4.27 -15.59
CA PRO A 117 -14.39 4.18 -16.45
C PRO A 117 -14.61 2.79 -17.08
N ARG A 118 -13.62 1.93 -17.07
CA ARG A 118 -13.63 0.57 -17.65
C ARG A 118 -12.95 -0.45 -16.73
N GLY A 119 -13.03 -0.27 -15.40
CA GLY A 119 -12.30 -1.09 -14.45
C GLY A 119 -10.79 -0.80 -14.43
N ASP A 120 -10.11 -1.27 -13.39
CA ASP A 120 -8.67 -1.15 -13.28
C ASP A 120 -7.98 -2.08 -14.29
N ARG A 121 -6.89 -1.58 -14.88
CA ARG A 121 -6.11 -2.35 -15.84
C ARG A 121 -4.99 -3.08 -15.15
N SER A 122 -4.88 -4.36 -15.44
CA SER A 122 -3.73 -5.17 -15.09
C SER A 122 -2.94 -5.50 -16.34
N TYR A 123 -1.64 -5.58 -16.18
CA TYR A 123 -0.71 -5.88 -17.26
C TYR A 123 0.00 -7.19 -17.00
N ILE A 124 0.15 -7.98 -18.03
CA ILE A 124 1.00 -9.16 -18.02
C ILE A 124 2.03 -8.99 -19.14
N ARG A 125 3.30 -8.92 -18.77
CA ARG A 125 4.41 -8.87 -19.73
C ARG A 125 5.19 -10.17 -19.70
N TRP A 126 5.41 -10.71 -20.87
CA TRP A 126 6.37 -11.78 -21.06
C TRP A 126 7.64 -11.20 -21.66
N SER A 127 8.76 -11.34 -20.97
CA SER A 127 10.09 -10.94 -21.41
C SER A 127 11.03 -12.14 -21.35
N GLY A 128 12.24 -12.00 -21.89
CA GLY A 128 13.28 -13.04 -21.81
C GLY A 128 13.69 -13.44 -20.39
N THR A 129 13.28 -12.66 -19.38
CA THR A 129 13.54 -12.91 -17.94
C THR A 129 12.36 -13.55 -17.21
N GLY A 130 11.18 -13.71 -17.84
CA GLY A 130 10.00 -14.33 -17.24
C GLY A 130 8.70 -13.62 -17.51
N ILE A 131 7.67 -14.02 -16.76
CA ILE A 131 6.33 -13.41 -16.80
C ILE A 131 6.21 -12.48 -15.61
N HIS A 132 5.87 -11.22 -15.86
CA HIS A 132 5.61 -10.20 -14.84
C HIS A 132 4.19 -9.67 -14.99
N GLY A 133 3.44 -9.70 -13.90
CA GLY A 133 2.10 -9.10 -13.81
C GLY A 133 2.12 -7.95 -12.82
N TRP A 134 1.40 -6.86 -13.13
CA TRP A 134 1.20 -5.72 -12.23
C TRP A 134 -0.10 -5.00 -12.57
N SER A 135 -0.68 -4.28 -11.60
CA SER A 135 -1.79 -3.37 -11.85
C SER A 135 -1.32 -1.94 -12.13
N GLU A 136 -2.13 -1.14 -12.81
CA GLU A 136 -1.80 0.29 -13.05
C GLU A 136 -1.64 1.06 -11.74
N THR A 137 -2.38 0.70 -10.73
CA THR A 137 -2.42 1.38 -9.45
C THR A 137 -1.20 1.07 -8.59
N GLU A 138 -0.64 -0.15 -8.66
CA GLU A 138 0.60 -0.53 -7.96
C GLU A 138 1.84 0.27 -8.39
N ALA A 139 1.79 0.91 -9.56
CA ALA A 139 2.89 1.73 -10.06
C ALA A 139 2.82 3.20 -9.62
N LEU A 140 1.79 3.60 -8.83
CA LEU A 140 1.65 4.97 -8.35
C LEU A 140 2.65 5.27 -7.23
N LYS A 141 3.44 6.33 -7.43
CA LYS A 141 4.35 6.88 -6.43
C LYS A 141 3.95 8.30 -6.12
N ILE A 142 3.71 8.58 -4.86
CA ILE A 142 3.26 9.89 -4.39
C ILE A 142 4.27 10.42 -3.38
N THR A 143 4.88 11.56 -3.66
CA THR A 143 5.74 12.26 -2.72
C THR A 143 5.02 13.49 -2.20
N ILE A 144 4.85 13.57 -0.89
CA ILE A 144 4.20 14.68 -0.19
C ILE A 144 5.25 15.42 0.62
N ARG A 145 5.42 16.70 0.34
CA ARG A 145 6.23 17.59 1.14
C ARG A 145 5.32 18.54 1.89
N ALA A 146 5.37 18.50 3.21
CA ALA A 146 4.55 19.39 4.03
C ALA A 146 5.20 19.65 5.40
N PRO A 147 5.01 20.83 5.99
CA PRO A 147 5.76 21.23 7.20
C PRO A 147 5.26 20.55 8.48
N SER A 148 4.02 20.11 8.56
CA SER A 148 3.40 19.81 9.87
C SER A 148 2.20 18.87 9.82
N VAL A 149 2.30 17.73 9.13
CA VAL A 149 1.28 16.69 9.26
C VAL A 149 1.52 15.93 10.56
N LYS A 150 0.47 15.80 11.37
CA LYS A 150 0.53 15.12 12.68
C LYS A 150 -0.28 13.83 12.70
N ALA A 151 -1.28 13.72 11.84
CA ALA A 151 -2.15 12.55 11.77
C ALA A 151 -2.18 11.98 10.35
N PHE A 152 -2.02 10.67 10.26
CA PHE A 152 -2.09 9.92 9.01
C PHE A 152 -3.14 8.81 9.15
N ASP A 153 -4.14 8.84 8.28
CA ASP A 153 -5.21 7.84 8.22
C ASP A 153 -5.07 7.05 6.92
N LEU A 154 -4.77 5.78 7.00
CA LEU A 154 -4.67 4.88 5.85
C LEU A 154 -5.86 3.92 5.83
N SER A 155 -6.61 3.93 4.74
CA SER A 155 -7.81 3.09 4.57
C SER A 155 -7.80 2.21 3.33
N GLY A 156 -6.69 2.12 2.63
CA GLY A 156 -6.50 1.29 1.44
C GLY A 156 -5.24 0.46 1.54
N PRO A 157 -4.86 -0.27 0.51
CA PRO A 157 -3.57 -0.95 0.42
C PRO A 157 -2.47 0.05 0.05
N ALA A 158 -2.09 0.93 0.97
CA ALA A 158 -1.08 1.94 0.75
C ALA A 158 0.16 1.67 1.60
N ASP A 159 1.33 1.88 1.02
CA ASP A 159 2.61 1.86 1.73
C ASP A 159 3.03 3.30 2.01
N LEU A 160 3.12 3.68 3.29
CA LEU A 160 3.51 5.02 3.70
C LEU A 160 4.90 5.03 4.34
N THR A 161 5.81 5.80 3.77
CA THR A 161 7.12 6.09 4.37
C THR A 161 7.16 7.54 4.86
N ILE A 162 7.29 7.72 6.18
CA ILE A 162 7.43 9.04 6.83
C ILE A 162 8.91 9.30 7.09
N ARG A 163 9.45 10.38 6.55
CA ARG A 163 10.88 10.74 6.66
C ARG A 163 11.08 12.05 7.39
N ALA A 164 12.20 12.12 8.09
CA ALA A 164 12.65 13.33 8.80
C ALA A 164 11.55 13.93 9.71
N TYR A 165 10.75 13.07 10.34
CA TYR A 165 9.66 13.50 11.21
C TYR A 165 10.18 14.21 12.45
N ASP A 166 9.67 15.41 12.73
CA ASP A 166 10.04 16.22 13.89
C ASP A 166 8.82 17.02 14.36
N GLN A 167 7.87 16.34 15.01
CA GLN A 167 6.67 16.92 15.60
C GLN A 167 6.46 16.34 17.01
N PRO A 168 5.76 17.05 17.90
CA PRO A 168 5.51 16.55 19.26
C PRO A 168 4.59 15.32 19.29
N THR A 169 3.71 15.16 18.32
CA THR A 169 2.79 14.03 18.26
C THR A 169 2.76 13.40 16.86
N LEU A 170 2.59 12.09 16.80
CA LEU A 170 2.32 11.33 15.60
C LEU A 170 1.13 10.41 15.86
N ASP A 171 0.04 10.67 15.14
CA ASP A 171 -1.18 9.85 15.21
C ASP A 171 -1.29 9.03 13.91
N LEU A 172 -1.31 7.71 14.03
CA LEU A 172 -1.41 6.76 12.92
C LEU A 172 -2.67 5.91 13.07
N THR A 173 -3.51 5.91 12.06
CA THR A 173 -4.68 5.02 11.96
C THR A 173 -4.57 4.18 10.70
N LEU A 174 -4.47 2.87 10.86
CA LEU A 174 -4.39 1.90 9.77
C LEU A 174 -5.65 1.03 9.78
N SER A 175 -6.40 1.11 8.70
CA SER A 175 -7.55 0.24 8.46
C SER A 175 -7.36 -0.49 7.13
N GLY A 176 -7.36 -1.81 7.14
CA GLY A 176 -7.09 -2.62 5.94
C GLY A 176 -5.73 -3.29 5.99
N SER A 177 -4.95 -3.22 4.90
CA SER A 177 -3.67 -3.90 4.74
C SER A 177 -2.53 -2.91 4.41
N SER A 178 -2.57 -1.75 5.03
CA SER A 178 -1.57 -0.69 4.81
C SER A 178 -0.33 -0.92 5.66
N ASP A 179 0.83 -0.58 5.09
CA ASP A 179 2.11 -0.63 5.78
C ASP A 179 2.66 0.79 6.01
N VAL A 180 3.18 1.04 7.21
CA VAL A 180 3.76 2.33 7.58
C VAL A 180 5.17 2.15 8.11
N LYS A 181 6.11 2.95 7.58
CA LYS A 181 7.47 3.10 8.10
C LYS A 181 7.70 4.54 8.48
N ALA A 182 8.24 4.79 9.67
CA ALA A 182 8.54 6.15 10.10
C ALA A 182 9.95 6.28 10.69
N GLN A 183 10.62 7.38 10.33
CA GLN A 183 11.93 7.73 10.85
C GLN A 183 11.98 9.19 11.26
N GLY A 184 12.69 9.47 12.36
CA GLY A 184 12.81 10.80 12.94
C GLY A 184 12.59 10.80 14.43
N LYS A 185 11.84 11.77 14.96
CA LYS A 185 11.54 11.88 16.41
C LYS A 185 10.15 12.44 16.69
N THR A 186 9.56 11.99 17.78
CA THR A 186 8.32 12.51 18.34
C THR A 186 8.29 12.30 19.86
N GLU A 187 7.51 13.08 20.57
CA GLU A 187 7.31 12.85 22.01
C GLU A 187 6.28 11.73 22.23
N VAL A 188 5.17 11.76 21.49
CA VAL A 188 4.07 10.81 21.68
C VAL A 188 3.66 10.21 20.34
N VAL A 189 3.58 8.86 20.29
CA VAL A 189 2.95 8.13 19.21
C VAL A 189 1.62 7.56 19.68
N THR A 190 0.57 7.79 18.88
CA THR A 190 -0.70 7.04 18.98
C THR A 190 -0.86 6.20 17.73
N LEU A 191 -0.96 4.89 17.87
CA LEU A 191 -1.13 3.96 16.76
C LEU A 191 -2.39 3.13 16.98
N ASP A 192 -3.27 3.13 15.99
CA ASP A 192 -4.47 2.30 15.96
C ASP A 192 -4.45 1.46 14.67
N ILE A 193 -4.30 0.14 14.79
CA ILE A 193 -4.35 -0.80 13.68
C ILE A 193 -5.63 -1.61 13.79
N SER A 194 -6.48 -1.50 12.77
CA SER A 194 -7.69 -2.31 12.64
C SER A 194 -7.66 -3.05 11.30
N GLY A 195 -7.12 -4.23 11.27
CA GLY A 195 -6.95 -4.99 10.03
C GLY A 195 -5.73 -5.90 10.06
N ALA A 196 -5.00 -5.96 8.94
CA ALA A 196 -3.80 -6.77 8.74
C ALA A 196 -2.58 -5.94 8.31
N GLY A 197 -2.61 -4.63 8.54
CA GLY A 197 -1.51 -3.73 8.23
C GLY A 197 -0.36 -3.81 9.23
N SER A 198 0.81 -3.27 8.88
CA SER A 198 1.98 -3.22 9.74
C SER A 198 2.50 -1.79 9.98
N ALA A 199 3.11 -1.56 11.14
CA ALA A 199 3.75 -0.30 11.48
C ALA A 199 5.18 -0.53 12.00
N GLU A 200 6.17 -0.18 11.18
CA GLU A 200 7.59 -0.26 11.50
C GLU A 200 8.08 1.13 11.96
N LEU A 201 8.18 1.33 13.28
CA LEU A 201 8.54 2.60 13.91
C LEU A 201 9.83 2.51 14.73
N GLU A 202 10.66 1.51 14.50
CA GLU A 202 11.92 1.29 15.21
C GLU A 202 12.94 2.42 15.00
N ASP A 203 12.94 3.05 13.82
CA ASP A 203 13.79 4.19 13.46
C ASP A 203 13.24 5.54 13.90
N LEU A 204 12.08 5.54 14.54
CA LEU A 204 11.47 6.71 15.15
C LEU A 204 11.83 6.80 16.64
N PHE A 205 12.49 7.90 17.05
CA PHE A 205 12.72 8.16 18.46
C PHE A 205 11.44 8.59 19.14
N VAL A 206 10.94 7.78 20.07
CA VAL A 206 9.66 7.98 20.75
C VAL A 206 9.87 8.05 22.25
N THR A 207 9.23 9.00 22.93
CA THR A 207 9.18 9.02 24.39
C THR A 207 8.04 8.16 24.90
N ASP A 208 6.81 8.47 24.57
CA ASP A 208 5.63 7.75 25.02
C ASP A 208 4.87 7.14 23.85
N ALA A 209 4.34 5.93 23.99
CA ALA A 209 3.57 5.26 22.97
C ALA A 209 2.23 4.73 23.52
N LYS A 210 1.17 4.94 22.74
CA LYS A 210 -0.13 4.31 22.92
C LYS A 210 -0.48 3.52 21.68
N LEU A 211 -0.54 2.20 21.83
CA LEU A 211 -0.71 1.26 20.73
C LEU A 211 -2.00 0.48 20.92
N ARG A 212 -2.82 0.45 19.91
CA ARG A 212 -3.99 -0.42 19.85
C ARG A 212 -3.93 -1.24 18.56
N VAL A 213 -3.98 -2.55 18.70
CA VAL A 213 -4.03 -3.49 17.57
C VAL A 213 -5.29 -4.34 17.71
N SER A 214 -6.19 -4.18 16.76
CA SER A 214 -7.39 -5.01 16.65
C SER A 214 -7.41 -5.71 15.29
N GLY A 215 -7.22 -7.02 15.29
CA GLY A 215 -7.08 -7.80 14.05
C GLY A 215 -5.84 -8.68 14.04
N SER A 216 -5.13 -8.69 12.94
CA SER A 216 -3.92 -9.50 12.73
C SER A 216 -2.71 -8.65 12.31
N GLY A 217 -2.77 -7.35 12.56
CA GLY A 217 -1.68 -6.43 12.22
C GLY A 217 -0.54 -6.47 13.21
N ASP A 218 0.62 -5.97 12.78
CA ASP A 218 1.86 -5.97 13.56
C ASP A 218 2.38 -4.56 13.80
N ALA A 219 3.00 -4.32 14.95
CA ALA A 219 3.60 -3.03 15.28
C ALA A 219 4.98 -3.19 15.93
N GLU A 220 5.96 -2.41 15.46
CA GLU A 220 7.29 -2.33 16.05
C GLU A 220 7.59 -0.88 16.46
N VAL A 221 7.90 -0.65 17.74
CA VAL A 221 8.17 0.70 18.26
C VAL A 221 9.10 0.66 19.45
N GLY A 222 9.93 1.69 19.60
CA GLY A 222 10.91 1.78 20.71
C GLY A 222 10.65 2.94 21.69
N PRO A 223 9.57 2.94 22.49
CA PRO A 223 9.34 3.99 23.48
C PRO A 223 10.30 3.90 24.65
N THR A 224 10.70 5.06 25.16
CA THR A 224 11.65 5.15 26.32
C THR A 224 10.96 5.50 27.64
N GLY A 225 9.79 6.15 27.57
CA GLY A 225 9.01 6.58 28.75
C GLY A 225 7.87 5.61 29.03
N LYS A 226 6.66 5.96 28.67
CA LYS A 226 5.47 5.12 28.91
C LYS A 226 5.07 4.37 27.65
N ALA A 227 4.68 3.09 27.82
CA ALA A 227 4.03 2.31 26.78
C ALA A 227 2.69 1.79 27.29
N GLU A 228 1.62 2.11 26.57
CA GLU A 228 0.29 1.52 26.78
C GLU A 228 -0.03 0.70 25.52
N VAL A 229 -0.22 -0.62 25.68
CA VAL A 229 -0.41 -1.55 24.59
C VAL A 229 -1.70 -2.33 24.81
N ASP A 230 -2.61 -2.25 23.86
CA ASP A 230 -3.89 -2.96 23.85
C ASP A 230 -3.97 -3.81 22.58
N VAL A 231 -3.96 -5.14 22.72
CA VAL A 231 -4.03 -6.08 21.61
C VAL A 231 -5.31 -6.89 21.73
N SER A 232 -6.16 -6.76 20.72
CA SER A 232 -7.36 -7.59 20.61
C SER A 232 -7.39 -8.32 19.27
N GLY A 233 -7.16 -9.62 19.28
CA GLY A 233 -7.08 -10.41 18.05
C GLY A 233 -5.85 -11.32 18.01
N SER A 234 -5.18 -11.38 16.88
CA SER A 234 -4.00 -12.24 16.64
C SER A 234 -2.76 -11.45 16.22
N GLY A 235 -2.80 -10.14 16.32
CA GLY A 235 -1.68 -9.27 15.97
C GLY A 235 -0.55 -9.30 17.00
N SER A 236 0.63 -8.80 16.62
CA SER A 236 1.79 -8.75 17.50
C SER A 236 2.32 -7.32 17.69
N VAL A 237 2.85 -7.05 18.86
CA VAL A 237 3.54 -5.79 19.15
C VAL A 237 4.93 -6.08 19.67
N ARG A 238 5.96 -5.57 19.00
CA ARG A 238 7.35 -5.66 19.44
C ARG A 238 7.83 -4.30 19.94
N LEU A 239 8.19 -4.24 21.22
CA LEU A 239 8.85 -3.10 21.81
C LEU A 239 10.35 -3.24 21.64
N THR A 240 10.94 -2.49 20.72
CA THR A 240 12.38 -2.57 20.36
C THR A 240 13.29 -1.89 21.40
N ARG A 241 12.71 -1.27 22.42
CA ARG A 241 13.37 -0.69 23.59
C ARG A 241 12.53 -0.95 24.83
N ARG A 242 13.18 -0.96 25.97
CA ARG A 242 12.50 -1.13 27.25
C ARG A 242 11.92 0.22 27.76
N PRO A 243 10.59 0.42 27.79
CA PRO A 243 10.00 1.63 28.36
C PRO A 243 10.15 1.67 29.88
N ALA A 244 10.18 2.89 30.45
CA ALA A 244 10.22 3.08 31.90
C ALA A 244 8.95 2.55 32.60
N GLN A 245 7.81 2.57 31.91
CA GLN A 245 6.53 2.05 32.39
C GLN A 245 5.83 1.32 31.24
N LEU A 246 5.43 0.08 31.46
CA LEU A 246 4.65 -0.72 30.53
C LEU A 246 3.31 -1.11 31.16
N ARG A 247 2.23 -0.78 30.45
CA ARG A 247 0.91 -1.34 30.67
C ARG A 247 0.46 -2.07 29.43
N GLN A 248 0.10 -3.32 29.56
CA GLN A 248 -0.40 -4.11 28.44
C GLN A 248 -1.71 -4.80 28.82
N ASP A 249 -2.61 -4.86 27.84
CA ASP A 249 -3.85 -5.63 27.89
C ASP A 249 -3.96 -6.45 26.60
N ILE A 250 -4.04 -7.76 26.74
CA ILE A 250 -4.07 -8.68 25.61
C ILE A 250 -5.33 -9.53 25.71
N SER A 251 -6.18 -9.41 24.71
CA SER A 251 -7.35 -10.26 24.54
C SER A 251 -7.31 -10.97 23.18
N GLY A 252 -7.23 -12.29 23.19
CA GLY A 252 -7.11 -13.09 21.96
C GLY A 252 -5.84 -13.94 21.93
N SER A 253 -5.28 -14.13 20.74
CA SER A 253 -4.06 -14.92 20.50
C SER A 253 -2.85 -14.07 20.13
N GLY A 254 -2.96 -12.77 20.28
CA GLY A 254 -1.89 -11.83 20.02
C GLY A 254 -0.76 -11.89 21.04
N ASP A 255 0.36 -11.27 20.72
CA ASP A 255 1.56 -11.29 21.54
C ASP A 255 2.19 -9.88 21.69
N VAL A 256 2.83 -9.65 22.85
CA VAL A 256 3.62 -8.44 23.10
C VAL A 256 5.01 -8.85 23.55
N THR A 257 6.01 -8.58 22.72
CA THR A 257 7.42 -8.88 23.01
C THR A 257 8.19 -7.61 23.33
N GLN A 258 9.27 -7.75 24.08
CA GLN A 258 10.15 -6.67 24.49
C GLN A 258 11.61 -7.11 24.38
N ASP A 259 12.42 -6.32 23.65
CA ASP A 259 13.87 -6.54 23.52
C ASP A 259 14.65 -6.05 24.74
#